data_68b05a382156fbc9dae83817c02285ca
#
_entry.id   68b05a382156fbc9dae83817c02285ca
#
_cell.length_a   1.000
_cell.length_b   1.000
_cell.length_c   1.000
_cell.angle_alpha   90.00
_cell.angle_beta   90.00
_cell.angle_gamma   90.00
#
_symmetry.space_group_name_H-M   'P 1'
#
loop_
_entity.id
_entity.type
_entity.pdbx_description
1 polymer ?
#
loop_
_entity_poly.entity_id
_entity_poly.type
_entity_poly.pdbx_seq_one_letter_code
_entity_poly.pdbx_strand_id
1 'polypeptide(L)'
;MAKHYQGSPVTTTTDQHFIPEIWADGIYKYFERKTVFRGLVDDYSALVGSKGYGDAINIPEMSLISASDKSAGSDVSYDATATTTTQLAINKHKYVAKLFEDVALIQSEADLVAKYSRMMGEALARQVDADIWAELDGLNQSQALSADDTLTAAVFESALATLGENDIPYMDGECAMVVNPTLFADILNPSAGIAQYFIRNDAVGEGNRGLRSGMVGSLYGIDVYMSNTVSTAGTSSTIPGAIFHKSACAFASQQEVRVQSEYSVDALGTKVVSDLLYGC
;
A
#
# COMPACT_ATOMS: atom_id res chain seq x y z
N MET A 1 -18.93 -28.39 -22.39
CA MET A 1 -17.91 -28.61 -21.33
C MET A 1 -18.42 -27.92 -20.07
N ALA A 2 -18.83 -28.68 -19.07
CA ALA A 2 -19.29 -28.12 -17.80
C ALA A 2 -18.09 -27.53 -17.05
N LYS A 3 -18.11 -26.22 -16.80
CA LYS A 3 -17.11 -25.57 -15.93
C LYS A 3 -17.34 -26.02 -14.50
N HIS A 4 -16.49 -26.87 -14.00
CA HIS A 4 -16.48 -27.33 -12.62
C HIS A 4 -16.12 -26.17 -11.70
N TYR A 5 -17.07 -25.68 -10.90
CA TYR A 5 -16.81 -24.74 -9.83
C TYR A 5 -16.08 -25.44 -8.68
N GLN A 6 -14.77 -25.22 -8.57
CA GLN A 6 -13.98 -25.66 -7.41
C GLN A 6 -13.98 -24.57 -6.34
N GLY A 7 -15.04 -24.48 -5.56
CA GLY A 7 -15.11 -23.62 -4.40
C GLY A 7 -16.30 -24.05 -3.56
N SER A 8 -16.09 -24.22 -2.25
CA SER A 8 -17.19 -24.52 -1.34
C SER A 8 -18.18 -23.36 -1.34
N PRO A 9 -19.43 -23.58 -1.75
CA PRO A 9 -20.45 -22.53 -1.72
C PRO A 9 -20.77 -22.15 -0.27
N VAL A 10 -21.06 -20.88 -0.06
CA VAL A 10 -21.65 -20.41 1.19
C VAL A 10 -23.14 -20.52 1.03
N THR A 11 -23.75 -21.44 1.80
CA THR A 11 -25.15 -21.83 1.63
C THR A 11 -26.07 -21.25 2.68
N THR A 12 -27.18 -20.68 2.32
CA THR A 12 -28.53 -20.39 2.83
C THR A 12 -29.02 -18.94 2.82
N THR A 13 -30.17 -18.78 2.38
CA THR A 13 -31.24 -17.88 1.99
C THR A 13 -31.48 -16.71 2.95
N THR A 14 -31.86 -15.63 2.61
CA THR A 14 -32.75 -14.83 1.78
C THR A 14 -32.36 -13.38 1.88
N ASP A 15 -32.16 -12.71 0.81
CA ASP A 15 -33.00 -11.57 0.47
C ASP A 15 -32.90 -11.36 -1.04
N GLN A 16 -34.05 -11.36 -1.69
CA GLN A 16 -34.19 -11.29 -3.13
C GLN A 16 -33.85 -9.91 -3.72
N HIS A 17 -33.38 -8.97 -2.91
CA HIS A 17 -32.96 -7.63 -3.32
C HIS A 17 -31.53 -7.36 -2.88
N PHE A 18 -30.60 -8.12 -3.46
CA PHE A 18 -29.18 -7.76 -3.43
C PHE A 18 -29.00 -6.55 -4.34
N ILE A 19 -29.00 -5.36 -3.74
CA ILE A 19 -28.67 -4.15 -4.46
C ILE A 19 -27.13 -4.13 -4.60
N PRO A 20 -26.57 -4.23 -5.82
CA PRO A 20 -25.12 -4.20 -6.02
C PRO A 20 -24.43 -3.00 -5.37
N GLU A 21 -25.17 -1.90 -5.22
CA GLU A 21 -24.76 -0.68 -4.56
C GLU A 21 -24.42 -0.86 -3.07
N ILE A 22 -25.17 -1.71 -2.34
CA ILE A 22 -24.90 -2.00 -0.92
C ILE A 22 -23.58 -2.76 -0.77
N TRP A 23 -23.32 -3.71 -1.67
CA TRP A 23 -22.06 -4.43 -1.72
C TRP A 23 -20.90 -3.51 -2.06
N ALA A 24 -21.06 -2.67 -3.07
CA ALA A 24 -20.03 -1.75 -3.53
C ALA A 24 -19.61 -0.80 -2.42
N ASP A 25 -20.56 -0.13 -1.75
CA ASP A 25 -20.28 0.79 -0.63
C ASP A 25 -19.58 0.07 0.53
N GLY A 26 -20.05 -1.12 0.90
CA GLY A 26 -19.42 -1.91 1.94
C GLY A 26 -17.98 -2.30 1.62
N ILE A 27 -17.72 -2.83 0.44
CA ILE A 27 -16.37 -3.28 0.02
C ILE A 27 -15.42 -2.09 -0.10
N TYR A 28 -15.82 -1.00 -0.76
CA TYR A 28 -14.98 0.18 -0.94
C TYR A 28 -14.59 0.81 0.41
N LYS A 29 -15.55 0.95 1.33
CA LYS A 29 -15.32 1.49 2.67
C LYS A 29 -14.31 0.69 3.49
N TYR A 30 -14.32 -0.63 3.36
CA TYR A 30 -13.35 -1.47 4.05
C TYR A 30 -11.99 -1.51 3.35
N PHE A 31 -11.97 -1.45 2.03
CA PHE A 31 -10.75 -1.30 1.24
C PHE A 31 -10.00 -0.03 1.64
N GLU A 32 -10.65 1.12 1.60
CA GLU A 32 -10.05 2.41 1.92
C GLU A 32 -9.50 2.49 3.36
N ARG A 33 -10.17 1.82 4.31
CA ARG A 33 -9.75 1.78 5.72
C ARG A 33 -8.57 0.87 6.01
N LYS A 34 -8.23 -0.03 5.14
CA LYS A 34 -7.21 -1.07 5.38
C LYS A 34 -5.96 -0.89 4.57
N THR A 35 -5.99 -0.13 3.49
CA THR A 35 -4.79 0.24 2.73
C THR A 35 -3.94 1.20 3.55
N VAL A 36 -2.67 0.83 3.76
CA VAL A 36 -1.67 1.66 4.47
C VAL A 36 -0.72 2.27 3.47
N PHE A 37 -0.14 1.48 2.57
CA PHE A 37 0.92 1.90 1.67
C PHE A 37 0.46 2.88 0.59
N ARG A 38 -0.78 2.76 0.09
CA ARG A 38 -1.31 3.66 -0.92
C ARG A 38 -1.23 5.15 -0.52
N GLY A 39 -1.39 5.46 0.77
CA GLY A 39 -1.28 6.83 1.29
C GLY A 39 0.15 7.32 1.48
N LEU A 40 1.14 6.43 1.41
CA LEU A 40 2.55 6.72 1.69
C LEU A 40 3.42 6.82 0.42
N VAL A 41 2.83 6.59 -0.76
CA VAL A 41 3.49 6.64 -2.07
C VAL A 41 2.84 7.70 -2.95
N ASP A 42 3.51 8.10 -4.02
CA ASP A 42 2.97 9.07 -4.97
C ASP A 42 1.83 8.46 -5.81
N ASP A 43 0.65 9.07 -5.74
CA ASP A 43 -0.56 8.62 -6.43
C ASP A 43 -0.78 9.37 -7.75
N TYR A 44 -0.57 8.69 -8.86
CA TYR A 44 -0.77 9.19 -10.23
C TYR A 44 -2.14 8.80 -10.81
N SER A 45 -3.07 8.29 -10.01
CA SER A 45 -4.41 7.83 -10.47
C SER A 45 -5.19 8.94 -11.19
N ALA A 46 -5.03 10.20 -10.78
CA ALA A 46 -5.69 11.33 -11.42
C ALA A 46 -5.27 11.53 -12.90
N LEU A 47 -4.04 11.17 -13.26
CA LEU A 47 -3.56 11.26 -14.64
C LEU A 47 -4.17 10.19 -15.54
N VAL A 48 -4.44 9.01 -14.99
CA VAL A 48 -5.09 7.90 -15.71
C VAL A 48 -6.57 8.18 -15.90
N GLY A 49 -7.26 8.60 -14.84
CA GLY A 49 -8.70 8.87 -14.84
C GLY A 49 -9.12 9.92 -15.87
N SER A 50 -8.24 10.88 -16.18
CA SER A 50 -8.54 11.93 -17.17
C SER A 50 -8.47 11.45 -18.63
N LYS A 51 -7.72 10.38 -18.92
CA LYS A 51 -7.52 9.86 -20.29
C LYS A 51 -8.37 8.63 -20.60
N GLY A 52 -8.72 7.82 -19.62
CA GLY A 52 -9.58 6.63 -19.76
C GLY A 52 -9.02 5.49 -20.61
N TYR A 53 -7.80 5.63 -21.15
CA TYR A 53 -7.12 4.62 -21.97
C TYR A 53 -5.59 4.72 -21.79
N GLY A 54 -4.90 3.63 -22.08
CA GLY A 54 -3.44 3.51 -21.90
C GLY A 54 -3.12 2.41 -20.88
N ASP A 55 -2.03 1.73 -21.09
CA ASP A 55 -1.52 0.63 -20.26
C ASP A 55 -0.31 1.07 -19.42
N ALA A 56 0.16 2.32 -19.64
CA ALA A 56 1.31 2.85 -18.92
C ALA A 56 1.28 4.38 -18.81
N ILE A 57 1.88 4.89 -17.74
CA ILE A 57 2.13 6.31 -17.50
C ILE A 57 3.62 6.55 -17.63
N ASN A 58 4.00 7.56 -18.40
CA ASN A 58 5.37 8.01 -18.49
C ASN A 58 5.59 9.17 -17.52
N ILE A 59 6.41 8.97 -16.52
CA ILE A 59 6.79 9.98 -15.50
C ILE A 59 8.12 10.58 -15.95
N PRO A 60 8.17 11.85 -16.38
CA PRO A 60 9.42 12.48 -16.76
C PRO A 60 10.25 12.83 -15.53
N GLU A 61 11.49 12.39 -15.53
CA GLU A 61 12.50 12.75 -14.53
C GLU A 61 13.50 13.73 -15.14
N MET A 62 13.78 14.82 -14.46
CA MET A 62 14.80 15.77 -14.86
C MET A 62 16.10 15.46 -14.15
N SER A 63 17.22 15.46 -14.90
CA SER A 63 18.54 15.35 -14.29
C SER A 63 18.86 16.57 -13.45
N LEU A 64 19.61 16.35 -12.36
CA LEU A 64 20.10 17.43 -11.52
C LEU A 64 20.98 18.39 -12.34
N ILE A 65 20.75 19.68 -12.15
CA ILE A 65 21.54 20.74 -12.80
C ILE A 65 22.62 21.16 -11.83
N SER A 66 23.89 21.17 -12.30
CA SER A 66 25.03 21.63 -11.52
C SER A 66 25.38 23.08 -11.86
N ALA A 67 25.78 23.85 -10.85
CA ALA A 67 26.32 25.17 -11.04
C ALA A 67 27.77 25.10 -11.54
N SER A 68 28.11 25.90 -12.56
CA SER A 68 29.48 25.99 -13.11
C SER A 68 30.04 27.38 -12.88
N ASP A 69 31.35 27.45 -12.61
CA ASP A 69 32.07 28.70 -12.43
C ASP A 69 32.31 29.38 -13.78
N LYS A 70 32.05 30.68 -13.84
CA LYS A 70 32.37 31.51 -14.99
C LYS A 70 33.57 32.40 -14.73
N SER A 71 34.61 32.25 -15.56
CA SER A 71 35.75 33.15 -15.55
C SER A 71 35.46 34.44 -16.30
N ALA A 72 36.07 35.54 -15.88
CA ALA A 72 35.95 36.84 -16.57
C ALA A 72 36.50 36.74 -17.99
N GLY A 73 35.70 37.16 -18.98
CA GLY A 73 36.10 37.14 -20.40
C GLY A 73 35.82 35.83 -21.15
N SER A 74 35.33 34.77 -20.51
CA SER A 74 34.88 33.54 -21.18
C SER A 74 33.41 33.54 -21.41
N ASP A 75 32.92 32.79 -22.44
CA ASP A 75 31.50 32.56 -22.68
C ASP A 75 30.91 31.52 -21.70
N VAL A 76 29.60 31.57 -21.48
CA VAL A 76 28.88 30.59 -20.68
C VAL A 76 28.63 29.34 -21.52
N SER A 77 28.97 28.17 -21.00
CA SER A 77 28.58 26.90 -21.61
C SER A 77 27.14 26.51 -21.14
N TYR A 78 26.35 26.04 -22.07
CA TYR A 78 24.99 25.57 -21.78
C TYR A 78 25.00 24.04 -21.72
N ASP A 79 24.60 23.49 -20.59
CA ASP A 79 24.44 22.05 -20.43
C ASP A 79 23.17 21.59 -21.16
N ALA A 80 23.27 20.44 -21.83
CA ALA A 80 22.11 19.80 -22.43
C ALA A 80 21.25 19.16 -21.32
N THR A 81 20.01 19.58 -21.21
CA THR A 81 19.06 18.96 -20.27
C THR A 81 18.72 17.56 -20.75
N ALA A 82 19.15 16.54 -20.01
CA ALA A 82 18.71 15.16 -20.25
C ALA A 82 17.43 14.92 -19.44
N THR A 83 16.36 14.50 -20.13
CA THR A 83 15.12 14.04 -19.51
C THR A 83 15.06 12.52 -19.63
N THR A 84 15.03 11.84 -18.51
CA THR A 84 14.74 10.39 -18.46
C THR A 84 13.25 10.20 -18.22
N THR A 85 12.71 9.10 -18.66
CA THR A 85 11.29 8.79 -18.49
C THR A 85 11.17 7.44 -17.82
N THR A 86 10.62 7.42 -16.61
CA THR A 86 10.27 6.18 -15.92
C THR A 86 8.85 5.80 -16.29
N GLN A 87 8.64 4.55 -16.73
CA GLN A 87 7.35 4.05 -17.16
C GLN A 87 6.68 3.25 -16.04
N LEU A 88 5.53 3.73 -15.57
CA LEU A 88 4.65 3.01 -14.66
C LEU A 88 3.63 2.20 -15.46
N ALA A 89 3.76 0.87 -15.47
CA ALA A 89 2.86 -0.02 -16.20
C ALA A 89 1.63 -0.38 -15.34
N ILE A 90 0.43 -0.28 -15.92
CA ILE A 90 -0.83 -0.67 -15.28
C ILE A 90 -1.18 -2.08 -15.74
N ASN A 91 -0.65 -3.08 -15.05
CA ASN A 91 -0.74 -4.48 -15.44
C ASN A 91 -1.30 -5.41 -14.35
N LYS A 92 -1.62 -4.87 -13.16
CA LYS A 92 -2.06 -5.66 -12.01
C LYS A 92 -3.60 -5.63 -11.93
N HIS A 93 -4.25 -6.66 -12.48
CA HIS A 93 -5.70 -6.85 -12.36
C HIS A 93 -6.00 -7.90 -11.29
N LYS A 94 -6.50 -7.47 -10.14
CA LYS A 94 -6.82 -8.34 -8.99
C LYS A 94 -8.32 -8.42 -8.79
N TYR A 95 -8.79 -9.59 -8.39
CA TYR A 95 -10.21 -9.81 -8.11
C TYR A 95 -10.43 -10.73 -6.92
N VAL A 96 -11.58 -10.57 -6.27
CA VAL A 96 -12.12 -11.49 -5.28
C VAL A 96 -13.52 -11.88 -5.72
N ALA A 97 -13.82 -13.18 -5.77
CA ALA A 97 -15.10 -13.69 -6.19
C ALA A 97 -15.69 -14.63 -5.13
N LYS A 98 -17.00 -14.52 -4.90
CA LYS A 98 -17.76 -15.40 -4.02
C LYS A 98 -19.09 -15.76 -4.67
N LEU A 99 -19.55 -16.99 -4.41
CA LEU A 99 -20.86 -17.50 -4.77
C LEU A 99 -21.68 -17.67 -3.48
N PHE A 100 -22.86 -17.10 -3.46
CA PHE A 100 -23.84 -17.23 -2.38
C PHE A 100 -25.03 -18.02 -2.90
N GLU A 101 -25.23 -19.23 -2.42
CA GLU A 101 -26.42 -20.01 -2.75
C GLU A 101 -27.63 -19.49 -1.96
N ASP A 102 -28.82 -19.54 -2.60
CA ASP A 102 -30.05 -19.07 -2.00
C ASP A 102 -30.39 -19.81 -0.71
N VAL A 103 -30.12 -21.13 -0.64
CA VAL A 103 -30.32 -21.92 0.56
C VAL A 103 -29.47 -21.44 1.74
N ALA A 104 -28.26 -20.82 1.60
CA ALA A 104 -27.44 -20.32 2.70
C ALA A 104 -27.85 -18.96 3.24
N LEU A 105 -28.42 -18.14 2.42
CA LEU A 105 -28.95 -16.87 2.88
C LEU A 105 -30.25 -17.00 3.71
N ILE A 106 -31.15 -18.04 3.52
CA ILE A 106 -32.37 -18.26 4.32
C ILE A 106 -32.11 -18.84 5.72
N GLN A 107 -31.12 -19.72 5.88
CA GLN A 107 -30.87 -20.39 7.17
C GLN A 107 -29.88 -19.61 8.05
N SER A 108 -29.26 -18.54 7.52
CA SER A 108 -28.31 -17.72 8.27
C SER A 108 -29.01 -16.67 9.12
N GLU A 109 -28.77 -16.71 10.42
CA GLU A 109 -29.25 -15.70 11.37
C GLU A 109 -28.45 -14.37 11.30
N ALA A 110 -27.29 -14.38 10.62
CA ALA A 110 -26.37 -13.25 10.59
C ALA A 110 -26.40 -12.53 9.23
N ASP A 111 -26.14 -11.22 9.25
CA ASP A 111 -25.91 -10.43 8.05
C ASP A 111 -24.60 -10.88 7.37
N LEU A 112 -24.70 -11.88 6.51
CA LEU A 112 -23.58 -12.42 5.75
C LEU A 112 -23.05 -11.43 4.75
N VAL A 113 -23.88 -10.56 4.20
CA VAL A 113 -23.51 -9.54 3.22
C VAL A 113 -22.47 -8.60 3.79
N ALA A 114 -22.76 -8.00 4.94
CA ALA A 114 -21.85 -7.07 5.58
C ALA A 114 -20.51 -7.73 5.97
N LYS A 115 -20.54 -8.99 6.43
CA LYS A 115 -19.34 -9.73 6.79
C LYS A 115 -18.46 -10.03 5.58
N TYR A 116 -19.05 -10.53 4.49
CA TYR A 116 -18.29 -10.86 3.28
C TYR A 116 -17.83 -9.62 2.52
N SER A 117 -18.61 -8.54 2.47
CA SER A 117 -18.17 -7.25 1.92
C SER A 117 -16.92 -6.76 2.62
N ARG A 118 -16.91 -6.84 3.95
CA ARG A 118 -15.71 -6.52 4.73
C ARG A 118 -14.51 -7.38 4.36
N MET A 119 -14.70 -8.71 4.30
CA MET A 119 -13.60 -9.65 3.98
C MET A 119 -13.06 -9.44 2.56
N MET A 120 -13.93 -9.15 1.60
CA MET A 120 -13.55 -8.88 0.21
C MET A 120 -12.74 -7.57 0.11
N GLY A 121 -13.19 -6.50 0.76
CA GLY A 121 -12.45 -5.23 0.82
C GLY A 121 -11.09 -5.36 1.52
N GLU A 122 -11.03 -6.08 2.64
CA GLU A 122 -9.77 -6.35 3.35
C GLU A 122 -8.79 -7.21 2.52
N ALA A 123 -9.31 -8.15 1.73
CA ALA A 123 -8.47 -8.99 0.86
C ALA A 123 -7.85 -8.19 -0.29
N LEU A 124 -8.63 -7.31 -0.94
CA LEU A 124 -8.12 -6.42 -1.99
C LEU A 124 -7.11 -5.42 -1.42
N ALA A 125 -7.39 -4.82 -0.27
CA ALA A 125 -6.47 -3.90 0.39
C ALA A 125 -5.12 -4.55 0.72
N ARG A 126 -5.14 -5.76 1.30
CA ARG A 126 -3.91 -6.51 1.58
C ARG A 126 -3.12 -6.84 0.32
N GLN A 127 -3.80 -7.11 -0.80
CA GLN A 127 -3.13 -7.41 -2.04
C GLN A 127 -2.45 -6.18 -2.63
N VAL A 128 -3.09 -5.02 -2.57
CA VAL A 128 -2.49 -3.74 -3.00
C VAL A 128 -1.28 -3.41 -2.14
N ASP A 129 -1.42 -3.51 -0.83
CA ASP A 129 -0.31 -3.26 0.10
C ASP A 129 0.85 -4.23 -0.11
N ALA A 130 0.56 -5.52 -0.40
CA ALA A 130 1.57 -6.51 -0.69
C ALA A 130 2.33 -6.22 -2.00
N ASP A 131 1.62 -5.78 -3.02
CA ASP A 131 2.22 -5.46 -4.32
C ASP A 131 3.08 -4.19 -4.24
N ILE A 132 2.67 -3.16 -3.48
CA ILE A 132 3.50 -1.96 -3.23
C ILE A 132 4.73 -2.33 -2.39
N TRP A 133 4.55 -3.16 -1.35
CA TRP A 133 5.66 -3.63 -0.53
C TRP A 133 6.70 -4.40 -1.35
N ALA A 134 6.27 -5.22 -2.30
CA ALA A 134 7.16 -5.98 -3.16
C ALA A 134 8.07 -5.08 -4.02
N GLU A 135 7.58 -3.92 -4.47
CA GLU A 135 8.40 -2.94 -5.18
C GLU A 135 9.40 -2.25 -4.23
N LEU A 136 8.97 -1.91 -3.00
CA LEU A 136 9.86 -1.32 -1.99
C LEU A 136 10.93 -2.30 -1.51
N ASP A 137 10.61 -3.60 -1.39
CA ASP A 137 11.56 -4.67 -1.04
C ASP A 137 12.64 -4.87 -2.12
N GLY A 138 12.35 -4.51 -3.36
CA GLY A 138 13.28 -4.54 -4.49
C GLY A 138 14.30 -3.40 -4.53
N LEU A 139 14.22 -2.40 -3.66
CA LEU A 139 15.15 -1.27 -3.63
C LEU A 139 16.57 -1.71 -3.21
N ASN A 140 17.59 -1.09 -3.82
CA ASN A 140 18.98 -1.52 -3.68
C ASN A 140 19.65 -1.13 -2.35
N GLN A 141 19.04 -0.28 -1.56
CA GLN A 141 19.61 0.18 -0.29
C GLN A 141 19.09 -0.69 0.86
N SER A 142 20.00 -1.42 1.50
CA SER A 142 19.67 -2.26 2.66
C SER A 142 20.60 -1.94 3.84
N GLN A 143 20.01 -1.81 5.02
CA GLN A 143 20.72 -1.68 6.28
C GLN A 143 20.52 -2.95 7.11
N ALA A 144 21.62 -3.62 7.45
CA ALA A 144 21.56 -4.80 8.30
C ALA A 144 21.09 -4.43 9.72
N LEU A 145 20.19 -5.22 10.28
CA LEU A 145 19.87 -5.16 11.70
C LEU A 145 21.05 -5.60 12.57
N SER A 146 20.93 -5.43 13.88
CA SER A 146 21.93 -5.94 14.83
C SER A 146 22.03 -7.46 14.77
N ALA A 147 23.04 -8.05 15.43
CA ALA A 147 23.29 -9.49 15.44
C ALA A 147 22.11 -10.34 15.97
N ASP A 148 21.21 -9.74 16.72
CA ASP A 148 20.01 -10.38 17.27
C ASP A 148 18.73 -10.03 16.47
N ASP A 149 18.86 -9.58 15.21
CA ASP A 149 17.77 -9.10 14.35
C ASP A 149 16.92 -7.99 14.98
N THR A 150 17.50 -7.22 15.92
CA THR A 150 16.80 -6.14 16.63
C THR A 150 17.12 -4.77 16.03
N LEU A 151 16.12 -3.88 16.01
CA LEU A 151 16.29 -2.49 15.66
C LEU A 151 16.85 -1.71 16.85
N THR A 152 18.10 -1.29 16.75
CA THR A 152 18.74 -0.42 17.76
C THR A 152 18.83 1.03 17.27
N ALA A 153 19.05 1.98 18.18
CA ALA A 153 19.23 3.38 17.82
C ALA A 153 20.38 3.57 16.82
N ALA A 154 21.49 2.85 16.97
CA ALA A 154 22.63 2.93 16.06
C ALA A 154 22.29 2.47 14.62
N VAL A 155 21.50 1.42 14.47
CA VAL A 155 21.02 0.94 13.15
C VAL A 155 20.12 1.98 12.50
N PHE A 156 19.20 2.56 13.27
CA PHE A 156 18.30 3.59 12.75
C PHE A 156 19.08 4.87 12.35
N GLU A 157 20.01 5.33 13.18
CA GLU A 157 20.87 6.48 12.89
C GLU A 157 21.73 6.24 11.63
N SER A 158 22.24 5.01 11.45
CA SER A 158 22.95 4.62 10.23
C SER A 158 22.06 4.67 8.99
N ALA A 159 20.81 4.22 9.11
CA ALA A 159 19.84 4.31 8.02
C ALA A 159 19.53 5.77 7.64
N LEU A 160 19.36 6.65 8.64
CA LEU A 160 19.20 8.09 8.39
C LEU A 160 20.41 8.73 7.74
N ALA A 161 21.62 8.34 8.17
CA ALA A 161 22.85 8.82 7.54
C ALA A 161 22.91 8.43 6.06
N THR A 162 22.53 7.18 5.74
CA THR A 162 22.47 6.70 4.35
C THR A 162 21.46 7.49 3.51
N LEU A 163 20.29 7.85 4.07
CA LEU A 163 19.31 8.71 3.38
C LEU A 163 19.91 10.11 3.12
N GLY A 164 20.58 10.70 4.12
CA GLY A 164 21.22 12.00 3.98
C GLY A 164 22.40 12.02 2.99
N GLU A 165 23.18 10.94 2.93
CA GLU A 165 24.27 10.79 1.95
C GLU A 165 23.78 10.68 0.51
N ASN A 166 22.54 10.22 0.33
CA ASN A 166 21.88 10.13 -0.98
C ASN A 166 21.00 11.37 -1.29
N ASP A 167 21.17 12.47 -0.56
CA ASP A 167 20.42 13.72 -0.74
C ASP A 167 18.89 13.56 -0.64
N ILE A 168 18.41 12.56 0.12
CA ILE A 168 16.97 12.34 0.34
C ILE A 168 16.50 13.24 1.48
N PRO A 169 15.49 14.13 1.25
CA PRO A 169 15.01 15.07 2.26
C PRO A 169 14.14 14.38 3.32
N TYR A 170 14.76 13.74 4.31
CA TYR A 170 14.03 13.00 5.34
C TYR A 170 13.37 13.87 6.42
N MET A 171 13.61 15.20 6.42
CA MET A 171 13.04 16.15 7.39
C MET A 171 11.86 16.96 6.83
N ASP A 172 11.43 16.73 5.61
CA ASP A 172 10.33 17.48 4.98
C ASP A 172 8.94 17.00 5.40
N GLY A 173 8.87 15.88 6.12
CA GLY A 173 7.61 15.27 6.57
C GLY A 173 6.97 14.33 5.53
N GLU A 174 7.64 14.09 4.39
CA GLU A 174 7.16 13.16 3.36
C GLU A 174 7.84 11.77 3.43
N CYS A 175 8.74 11.58 4.41
CA CYS A 175 9.29 10.28 4.72
C CYS A 175 8.41 9.48 5.67
N ALA A 176 8.26 8.20 5.39
CA ALA A 176 7.53 7.26 6.23
C ALA A 176 8.42 6.05 6.55
N MET A 177 8.23 5.52 7.76
CA MET A 177 8.81 4.25 8.19
C MET A 177 7.69 3.23 8.34
N VAL A 178 7.78 2.10 7.65
CA VAL A 178 6.83 1.01 7.82
C VAL A 178 7.53 -0.19 8.42
N VAL A 179 6.95 -0.75 9.47
CA VAL A 179 7.53 -1.84 10.25
C VAL A 179 6.53 -2.98 10.44
N ASN A 180 7.06 -4.19 10.62
CA ASN A 180 6.26 -5.31 11.07
C ASN A 180 6.03 -5.24 12.59
N PRO A 181 5.09 -6.02 13.16
CA PRO A 181 4.83 -6.03 14.60
C PRO A 181 6.03 -6.40 15.47
N THR A 182 6.96 -7.24 14.96
CA THR A 182 8.17 -7.64 15.69
C THR A 182 9.12 -6.46 15.83
N LEU A 183 9.42 -5.78 14.73
CA LEU A 183 10.29 -4.61 14.74
C LEU A 183 9.67 -3.45 15.55
N PHE A 184 8.35 -3.34 15.53
CA PHE A 184 7.65 -2.37 16.36
C PHE A 184 7.80 -2.68 17.86
N ALA A 185 7.81 -3.95 18.27
CA ALA A 185 8.10 -4.32 19.64
C ALA A 185 9.52 -3.92 20.07
N ASP A 186 10.50 -3.99 19.15
CA ASP A 186 11.86 -3.52 19.42
C ASP A 186 11.91 -2.00 19.62
N ILE A 187 11.15 -1.23 18.84
CA ILE A 187 11.04 0.24 19.04
C ILE A 187 10.55 0.58 20.44
N LEU A 188 9.64 -0.22 20.99
CA LEU A 188 9.11 -0.02 22.34
C LEU A 188 10.06 -0.54 23.45
N ASN A 189 11.08 -1.31 23.11
CA ASN A 189 11.98 -1.92 24.06
C ASN A 189 13.00 -0.90 24.58
N PRO A 190 13.03 -0.59 25.91
CA PRO A 190 13.99 0.35 26.48
C PRO A 190 15.45 -0.06 26.27
N SER A 191 15.73 -1.37 26.18
CA SER A 191 17.07 -1.90 25.99
C SER A 191 17.64 -1.64 24.58
N ALA A 192 16.78 -1.41 23.59
CA ALA A 192 17.20 -1.06 22.23
C ALA A 192 17.70 0.40 22.10
N GLY A 193 17.49 1.22 23.13
CA GLY A 193 17.92 2.62 23.17
C GLY A 193 17.08 3.58 22.31
N ILE A 194 16.17 3.04 21.49
CA ILE A 194 15.34 3.81 20.54
C ILE A 194 14.04 4.31 21.17
N ALA A 195 13.53 3.61 22.17
CA ALA A 195 12.23 3.89 22.80
C ALA A 195 12.12 5.31 23.40
N GLN A 196 13.23 5.90 23.82
CA GLN A 196 13.26 7.26 24.37
C GLN A 196 13.00 8.35 23.32
N TYR A 197 13.22 8.06 22.04
CA TYR A 197 13.02 8.98 20.92
C TYR A 197 11.67 8.76 20.21
N PHE A 198 10.96 7.72 20.59
CA PHE A 198 9.67 7.39 19.99
C PHE A 198 8.55 8.19 20.63
N ILE A 199 7.88 9.03 19.85
CA ILE A 199 6.72 9.81 20.26
C ILE A 199 5.47 9.06 19.84
N ARG A 200 4.71 8.57 20.82
CA ARG A 200 3.46 7.85 20.58
C ARG A 200 2.38 8.81 20.08
N ASN A 201 1.59 8.36 19.14
CA ASN A 201 0.51 9.15 18.54
C ASN A 201 -0.58 9.57 19.54
N ASP A 202 -0.77 8.82 20.64
CA ASP A 202 -1.68 9.15 21.71
C ASP A 202 -1.24 10.37 22.54
N ALA A 203 0.05 10.71 22.53
CA ALA A 203 0.61 11.85 23.25
C ALA A 203 0.45 13.20 22.50
N VAL A 204 0.17 13.19 21.21
CA VAL A 204 0.13 14.39 20.34
C VAL A 204 -1.26 15.04 20.23
N GLY A 205 -2.26 14.58 20.97
CA GLY A 205 -3.51 15.34 21.18
C GLY A 205 -4.51 15.38 20.01
N GLU A 206 -4.21 14.86 18.84
CA GLU A 206 -5.16 14.77 17.73
C GLU A 206 -5.90 13.42 17.69
N GLY A 207 -6.62 13.17 18.75
CA GLY A 207 -7.49 12.04 18.98
C GLY A 207 -7.69 11.02 17.85
N ASN A 208 -7.13 9.83 18.01
CA ASN A 208 -7.56 8.57 17.34
C ASN A 208 -7.50 8.48 15.79
N ARG A 209 -7.03 9.49 15.08
CA ARG A 209 -6.89 9.42 13.61
C ARG A 209 -5.75 8.53 13.16
N GLY A 210 -4.61 8.60 13.85
CA GLY A 210 -3.43 7.82 13.51
C GLY A 210 -3.63 6.31 13.66
N LEU A 211 -4.33 5.86 14.69
CA LEU A 211 -4.64 4.43 14.89
C LEU A 211 -5.52 3.82 13.79
N ARG A 212 -6.25 4.65 13.03
CA ARG A 212 -7.08 4.18 11.91
C ARG A 212 -6.28 3.99 10.62
N SER A 213 -5.19 4.74 10.43
CA SER A 213 -4.34 4.68 9.25
C SER A 213 -3.12 3.78 9.40
N GLY A 214 -2.99 3.05 10.54
CA GLY A 214 -1.81 2.24 10.84
C GLY A 214 -0.62 3.03 11.38
N MET A 215 -0.70 4.36 11.47
CA MET A 215 0.31 5.21 12.08
C MET A 215 0.33 4.98 13.61
N VAL A 216 1.48 4.61 14.14
CA VAL A 216 1.66 4.26 15.57
C VAL A 216 2.33 5.38 16.35
N GLY A 217 3.12 6.20 15.68
CA GLY A 217 3.84 7.30 16.29
C GLY A 217 4.86 7.91 15.35
N SER A 218 5.77 8.71 15.88
CA SER A 218 6.88 9.28 15.12
C SER A 218 8.21 9.00 15.80
N LEU A 219 9.27 8.83 15.00
CA LEU A 219 10.63 8.58 15.43
C LEU A 219 11.57 9.54 14.69
N TYR A 220 12.25 10.40 15.42
CA TYR A 220 13.11 11.47 14.86
C TYR A 220 12.42 12.34 13.79
N GLY A 221 11.10 12.55 13.90
CA GLY A 221 10.33 13.34 12.93
C GLY A 221 9.81 12.55 11.74
N ILE A 222 10.09 11.25 11.65
CA ILE A 222 9.56 10.35 10.63
C ILE A 222 8.35 9.62 11.20
N ASP A 223 7.26 9.60 10.45
CA ASP A 223 6.05 8.90 10.83
C ASP A 223 6.22 7.38 10.73
N VAL A 224 5.85 6.67 11.80
CA VAL A 224 5.97 5.21 11.89
C VAL A 224 4.62 4.56 11.70
N TYR A 225 4.54 3.65 10.74
CA TYR A 225 3.37 2.85 10.43
C TYR A 225 3.63 1.37 10.70
N MET A 226 2.61 0.65 11.15
CA MET A 226 2.69 -0.78 11.38
C MET A 226 1.81 -1.54 10.38
N SER A 227 2.40 -2.51 9.67
CA SER A 227 1.67 -3.38 8.76
C SER A 227 2.12 -4.83 8.88
N ASN A 228 1.15 -5.74 8.91
CA ASN A 228 1.44 -7.18 8.87
C ASN A 228 1.86 -7.67 7.47
N THR A 229 1.69 -6.84 6.44
CA THR A 229 2.04 -7.17 5.06
C THR A 229 3.55 -7.17 4.84
N VAL A 230 4.28 -6.37 5.63
CA VAL A 230 5.74 -6.20 5.56
C VAL A 230 6.53 -7.51 5.72
N SER A 231 6.03 -8.47 6.48
CA SER A 231 6.72 -9.77 6.70
C SER A 231 6.35 -10.85 5.71
N THR A 232 5.39 -10.63 4.81
CA THR A 232 4.83 -11.64 3.90
C THR A 232 5.04 -11.33 2.42
N ALA A 233 5.43 -10.11 2.08
CA ALA A 233 5.74 -9.68 0.73
C ALA A 233 7.26 -9.57 0.59
N GLY A 234 7.84 -10.29 -0.35
CA GLY A 234 9.28 -10.30 -0.62
C GLY A 234 9.75 -11.68 -1.05
N THR A 235 10.52 -11.75 -2.10
CA THR A 235 10.92 -13.01 -2.72
C THR A 235 12.24 -13.57 -2.19
N SER A 236 12.99 -12.83 -1.37
CA SER A 236 14.38 -13.20 -1.11
C SER A 236 14.85 -13.08 0.33
N SER A 237 14.29 -12.21 1.13
CA SER A 237 14.76 -11.98 2.50
C SER A 237 13.67 -11.31 3.29
N THR A 238 13.55 -11.66 4.53
CA THR A 238 12.56 -11.06 5.42
C THR A 238 13.04 -9.65 5.79
N ILE A 239 12.67 -8.64 5.00
CA ILE A 239 12.90 -7.26 5.39
C ILE A 239 11.80 -6.87 6.38
N PRO A 240 12.11 -6.66 7.65
CA PRO A 240 11.12 -6.42 8.69
C PRO A 240 10.59 -4.98 8.72
N GLY A 241 11.15 -4.09 7.92
CA GLY A 241 10.72 -2.71 7.79
C GLY A 241 11.51 -1.93 6.76
N ALA A 242 10.97 -0.80 6.32
CA ALA A 242 11.63 0.12 5.41
C ALA A 242 11.39 1.57 5.81
N ILE A 243 12.37 2.43 5.53
CA ILE A 243 12.23 3.89 5.58
C ILE A 243 12.35 4.38 4.15
N PHE A 244 11.36 5.12 3.69
CA PHE A 244 11.33 5.61 2.32
C PHE A 244 10.66 6.99 2.25
N HIS A 245 11.06 7.77 1.26
CA HIS A 245 10.38 8.99 0.88
C HIS A 245 9.23 8.67 -0.05
N LYS A 246 8.17 9.47 -0.02
CA LYS A 246 6.95 9.27 -0.80
C LYS A 246 7.20 9.07 -2.30
N SER A 247 8.19 9.78 -2.86
CA SER A 247 8.58 9.66 -4.27
C SER A 247 9.35 8.38 -4.63
N ALA A 248 9.66 7.51 -3.66
CA ALA A 248 10.40 6.27 -3.93
C ALA A 248 9.60 5.25 -4.72
N CYS A 249 8.28 5.32 -4.65
CA CYS A 249 7.37 4.42 -5.35
C CYS A 249 6.19 5.20 -5.92
N ALA A 250 5.77 4.86 -7.13
CA ALA A 250 4.60 5.43 -7.78
C ALA A 250 3.46 4.41 -7.81
N PHE A 251 2.25 4.88 -7.55
CA PHE A 251 1.02 4.09 -7.64
C PHE A 251 0.05 4.76 -8.62
N ALA A 252 -0.66 3.98 -9.42
CA ALA A 252 -1.75 4.49 -10.24
C ALA A 252 -2.88 3.47 -10.34
N SER A 253 -4.09 3.88 -10.02
CA SER A 253 -5.30 3.08 -10.23
C SER A 253 -5.99 3.54 -11.51
N GLN A 254 -6.21 2.62 -12.44
CA GLN A 254 -7.01 2.87 -13.65
C GLN A 254 -8.48 2.58 -13.40
N GLN A 255 -8.76 1.55 -12.63
CA GLN A 255 -10.09 1.20 -12.20
C GLN A 255 -10.08 1.00 -10.69
N GLU A 256 -10.82 1.83 -9.98
CA GLU A 256 -11.08 1.64 -8.56
C GLU A 256 -11.93 0.39 -8.32
N VAL A 257 -12.07 0.01 -7.05
CA VAL A 257 -12.82 -1.18 -6.67
C VAL A 257 -14.23 -1.16 -7.27
N ARG A 258 -14.45 -2.08 -8.20
CA ARG A 258 -15.74 -2.30 -8.86
C ARG A 258 -16.34 -3.58 -8.34
N VAL A 259 -17.64 -3.57 -8.11
CA VAL A 259 -18.39 -4.74 -7.69
C VAL A 259 -19.44 -5.09 -8.74
N GLN A 260 -19.50 -6.36 -9.12
CA GLN A 260 -20.48 -6.92 -10.05
C GLN A 260 -21.15 -8.13 -9.42
N SER A 261 -22.45 -8.25 -9.61
CA SER A 261 -23.23 -9.41 -9.16
C SER A 261 -24.07 -9.97 -10.29
N GLU A 262 -24.16 -11.30 -10.35
CA GLU A 262 -24.96 -12.03 -11.32
C GLU A 262 -25.61 -13.24 -10.65
N TYR A 263 -26.91 -13.45 -10.89
CA TYR A 263 -27.60 -14.66 -10.45
C TYR A 263 -27.28 -15.82 -11.39
N SER A 264 -26.86 -16.94 -10.82
CA SER A 264 -26.57 -18.17 -11.56
C SER A 264 -27.67 -19.21 -11.31
N VAL A 265 -28.45 -19.49 -12.34
CA VAL A 265 -29.50 -20.51 -12.27
C VAL A 265 -28.93 -21.91 -12.06
N ASP A 266 -27.73 -22.18 -12.61
CA ASP A 266 -27.07 -23.49 -12.48
C ASP A 266 -26.59 -23.77 -11.04
N ALA A 267 -26.26 -22.71 -10.31
CA ALA A 267 -25.78 -22.81 -8.94
C ALA A 267 -26.83 -22.41 -7.91
N LEU A 268 -28.06 -22.03 -8.35
CA LEU A 268 -29.15 -21.50 -7.51
C LEU A 268 -28.61 -20.49 -6.47
N GLY A 269 -27.85 -19.49 -6.97
CA GLY A 269 -27.19 -18.53 -6.09
C GLY A 269 -26.65 -17.30 -6.81
N THR A 270 -26.28 -16.28 -6.05
CA THR A 270 -25.74 -15.03 -6.53
C THR A 270 -24.22 -15.05 -6.52
N LYS A 271 -23.59 -14.82 -7.66
CA LYS A 271 -22.15 -14.60 -7.80
C LYS A 271 -21.85 -13.14 -7.57
N VAL A 272 -20.90 -12.85 -6.69
CA VAL A 272 -20.40 -11.49 -6.45
C VAL A 272 -18.91 -11.48 -6.74
N VAL A 273 -18.49 -10.54 -7.59
CA VAL A 273 -17.09 -10.34 -7.95
C VAL A 273 -16.72 -8.89 -7.67
N SER A 274 -15.61 -8.68 -6.98
CA SER A 274 -15.00 -7.36 -6.80
C SER A 274 -13.64 -7.37 -7.46
N ASP A 275 -13.37 -6.40 -8.31
CA ASP A 275 -12.12 -6.28 -9.06
C ASP A 275 -11.53 -4.87 -9.00
N LEU A 276 -10.23 -4.79 -9.24
CA LEU A 276 -9.41 -3.58 -9.17
C LEU A 276 -8.30 -3.69 -10.21
N LEU A 277 -8.02 -2.61 -10.96
CA LEU A 277 -6.93 -2.53 -11.94
C LEU A 277 -6.00 -1.37 -11.61
N TYR A 278 -4.71 -1.67 -11.40
CA TYR A 278 -3.69 -0.70 -10.99
C TYR A 278 -2.28 -1.08 -11.45
N GLY A 279 -1.34 -0.15 -11.24
CA GLY A 279 0.10 -0.35 -11.39
C GLY A 279 0.87 0.22 -10.20
N CYS A 280 1.99 -0.37 -9.89
CA CYS A 280 2.99 0.14 -8.95
C CYS A 280 4.37 -0.33 -9.36
#